data_16e0c85cfc07f51fcded1ff070a5b28f
#
_entry.id   16e0c85cfc07f51fcded1ff070a5b28f
#
_cell.length_a   1.000
_cell.length_b   1.000
_cell.length_c   1.000
_cell.angle_alpha   90.00
_cell.angle_beta   90.00
_cell.angle_gamma   90.00
#
_symmetry.space_group_name_H-M   'P 1'
#
loop_
_entity.id
_entity.type
_entity.pdbx_description
1 polymer ?
#
loop_
_entity_poly.entity_id
_entity_poly.type
_entity_poly.pdbx_seq_one_letter_code
_entity_poly.pdbx_strand_id
1 'polypeptide(L)'
;IAIVLHPHPQFGGTMNNKVVYNLHYTFYNMGFTVLRFNFRGVGRSQGEYDQGVGELSDAASALDYLQSMNNNSKHCWVAGFSFGAWIGMQLLMRRPEITGFISVSPPANMYDFSFLAPCPSSGMIINGAADRIAPPSATVELVEKLREQRGITVTHNEMEGAGHFFEDPYMDEMLDTVTSYVKRRLTETT
;
A
#
# COMPACT_ATOMS: atom_id res chain seq x y z
N ILE A 1 1.16 -14.20 2.03
CA ILE A 1 0.79 -13.55 0.76
C ILE A 1 0.79 -12.04 0.88
N ALA A 2 1.05 -11.36 -0.21
CA ALA A 2 0.98 -9.91 -0.30
C ALA A 2 0.42 -9.48 -1.65
N ILE A 3 -0.41 -8.44 -1.65
CA ILE A 3 -0.92 -7.80 -2.87
C ILE A 3 -0.33 -6.39 -2.96
N VAL A 4 0.10 -6.00 -4.14
CA VAL A 4 0.71 -4.67 -4.38
C VAL A 4 -0.09 -3.90 -5.42
N LEU A 5 -0.53 -2.69 -5.07
CA LEU A 5 -1.47 -1.89 -5.86
C LEU A 5 -0.78 -0.65 -6.44
N HIS A 6 -1.01 -0.40 -7.74
CA HIS A 6 -0.30 0.62 -8.49
C HIS A 6 -0.95 2.02 -8.40
N PRO A 7 -0.20 3.07 -8.79
CA PRO A 7 -0.70 4.44 -8.73
C PRO A 7 -1.78 4.72 -9.77
N HIS A 8 -2.22 5.98 -9.86
CA HIS A 8 -3.43 6.38 -10.59
C HIS A 8 -3.44 5.90 -12.04
N PRO A 9 -4.49 5.14 -12.43
CA PRO A 9 -4.58 4.55 -13.78
C PRO A 9 -4.53 5.56 -14.94
N GLN A 10 -5.06 6.77 -14.73
CA GLN A 10 -5.13 7.78 -15.78
C GLN A 10 -3.90 8.71 -15.82
N PHE A 11 -2.97 8.55 -14.88
CA PHE A 11 -1.74 9.35 -14.83
C PHE A 11 -0.50 8.47 -14.99
N GLY A 12 -0.57 7.49 -15.88
CA GLY A 12 0.55 6.61 -16.21
C GLY A 12 0.77 5.47 -15.23
N GLY A 13 -0.13 5.26 -14.27
CA GLY A 13 0.00 4.18 -13.30
C GLY A 13 -0.20 2.81 -13.93
N THR A 14 0.75 1.90 -13.67
CA THR A 14 0.69 0.50 -14.07
C THR A 14 1.37 -0.37 -13.01
N MET A 15 1.17 -1.67 -13.09
CA MET A 15 1.85 -2.63 -12.20
C MET A 15 3.37 -2.65 -12.38
N ASN A 16 3.90 -2.03 -13.44
CA ASN A 16 5.33 -1.94 -13.72
C ASN A 16 5.94 -0.60 -13.26
N ASN A 17 5.15 0.24 -12.58
CA ASN A 17 5.68 1.42 -11.91
C ASN A 17 6.85 1.00 -11.01
N LYS A 18 7.90 1.82 -10.95
CA LYS A 18 9.16 1.46 -10.28
C LYS A 18 8.97 1.16 -8.79
N VAL A 19 8.14 1.93 -8.10
CA VAL A 19 7.82 1.68 -6.68
C VAL A 19 7.07 0.36 -6.52
N VAL A 20 6.06 0.12 -7.34
CA VAL A 20 5.24 -1.11 -7.31
C VAL A 20 6.09 -2.34 -7.59
N TYR A 21 6.89 -2.29 -8.63
CA TYR A 21 7.80 -3.38 -9.02
C TYR A 21 8.76 -3.71 -7.89
N ASN A 22 9.38 -2.70 -7.30
CA ASN A 22 10.34 -2.90 -6.22
C ASN A 22 9.68 -3.37 -4.91
N LEU A 23 8.48 -2.89 -4.59
CA LEU A 23 7.70 -3.42 -3.45
C LEU A 23 7.37 -4.90 -3.66
N HIS A 24 6.97 -5.27 -4.87
CA HIS A 24 6.70 -6.68 -5.21
C HIS A 24 7.90 -7.55 -4.90
N TYR A 25 9.07 -7.18 -5.41
CA TYR A 25 10.29 -7.98 -5.19
C TYR A 25 10.78 -7.93 -3.75
N THR A 26 10.54 -6.84 -3.04
CA THR A 26 10.85 -6.75 -1.61
C THR A 26 10.07 -7.79 -0.80
N PHE A 27 8.76 -7.91 -1.03
CA PHE A 27 7.95 -8.95 -0.40
C PHE A 27 8.34 -10.35 -0.87
N TYR A 28 8.58 -10.51 -2.17
CA TYR A 28 9.01 -11.78 -2.73
C TYR A 28 10.31 -12.29 -2.05
N ASN A 29 11.27 -11.40 -1.88
CA ASN A 29 12.56 -11.76 -1.26
C ASN A 29 12.43 -12.11 0.23
N MET A 30 11.34 -11.70 0.87
CA MET A 30 11.05 -12.10 2.25
C MET A 30 10.28 -13.43 2.35
N GLY A 31 10.02 -14.09 1.22
CA GLY A 31 9.33 -15.38 1.19
C GLY A 31 7.81 -15.29 0.96
N PHE A 32 7.27 -14.15 0.65
CA PHE A 32 5.85 -14.00 0.31
C PHE A 32 5.55 -14.50 -1.10
N THR A 33 4.36 -15.06 -1.29
CA THR A 33 3.75 -15.13 -2.62
C THR A 33 3.08 -13.78 -2.86
N VAL A 34 3.50 -13.12 -3.92
CA VAL A 34 3.11 -11.71 -4.18
C VAL A 34 2.35 -11.60 -5.49
N LEU A 35 1.28 -10.83 -5.49
CA LEU A 35 0.53 -10.49 -6.69
C LEU A 35 0.55 -8.99 -6.91
N ARG A 36 0.97 -8.56 -8.10
CA ARG A 36 0.69 -7.24 -8.62
C ARG A 36 -0.08 -7.40 -9.93
N PHE A 37 -0.91 -6.43 -10.26
CA PHE A 37 -1.76 -6.50 -11.44
C PHE A 37 -2.09 -5.09 -11.93
N ASN A 38 -2.63 -4.99 -13.13
CA ASN A 38 -3.13 -3.73 -13.68
C ASN A 38 -4.63 -3.58 -13.36
N PHE A 39 -4.99 -2.45 -12.77
CA PHE A 39 -6.41 -2.10 -12.59
C PHE A 39 -7.14 -2.05 -13.93
N ARG A 40 -8.46 -2.12 -13.89
CA ARG A 40 -9.31 -2.05 -15.08
C ARG A 40 -8.92 -0.88 -16.00
N GLY A 41 -8.89 -1.14 -17.29
CA GLY A 41 -8.53 -0.15 -18.31
C GLY A 41 -7.05 0.13 -18.45
N VAL A 42 -6.20 -0.54 -17.67
CA VAL A 42 -4.74 -0.37 -17.74
C VAL A 42 -4.11 -1.57 -18.45
N GLY A 43 -3.22 -1.31 -19.41
CA GLY A 43 -2.52 -2.36 -20.15
C GLY A 43 -3.51 -3.29 -20.84
N ARG A 44 -3.43 -4.58 -20.53
CA ARG A 44 -4.34 -5.59 -21.08
C ARG A 44 -5.57 -5.83 -20.22
N SER A 45 -5.70 -5.17 -19.09
CA SER A 45 -6.89 -5.30 -18.24
C SER A 45 -8.09 -4.64 -18.92
N GLN A 46 -9.20 -5.37 -18.96
CA GLN A 46 -10.43 -4.89 -19.58
C GLN A 46 -11.13 -3.87 -18.68
N GLY A 47 -12.13 -3.21 -19.24
CA GLY A 47 -12.93 -2.24 -18.53
C GLY A 47 -12.37 -0.82 -18.64
N GLU A 48 -12.89 0.04 -17.81
CA GLU A 48 -12.54 1.47 -17.79
C GLU A 48 -12.34 1.94 -16.35
N TYR A 49 -11.54 2.98 -16.19
CA TYR A 49 -11.34 3.65 -14.91
C TYR A 49 -12.68 4.00 -14.28
N ASP A 50 -12.87 3.64 -13.01
CA ASP A 50 -14.15 3.78 -12.31
C ASP A 50 -14.01 4.50 -10.96
N GLN A 51 -13.16 5.49 -10.90
CA GLN A 51 -13.04 6.45 -9.78
C GLN A 51 -12.77 5.81 -8.41
N GLY A 52 -12.13 4.66 -8.39
CA GLY A 52 -11.77 3.93 -7.17
C GLY A 52 -12.79 2.87 -6.77
N VAL A 53 -14.05 2.98 -7.19
CA VAL A 53 -15.09 1.99 -6.86
C VAL A 53 -14.81 0.66 -7.56
N GLY A 54 -14.63 0.69 -8.86
CA GLY A 54 -14.29 -0.49 -9.64
C GLY A 54 -12.91 -1.01 -9.33
N GLU A 55 -11.95 -0.13 -9.10
CA GLU A 55 -10.58 -0.52 -8.75
C GLU A 55 -10.52 -1.25 -7.41
N LEU A 56 -11.35 -0.85 -6.44
CA LEU A 56 -11.47 -1.60 -5.19
C LEU A 56 -12.01 -3.01 -5.43
N SER A 57 -13.00 -3.16 -6.29
CA SER A 57 -13.53 -4.47 -6.70
C SER A 57 -12.45 -5.31 -7.38
N ASP A 58 -11.63 -4.70 -8.23
CA ASP A 58 -10.50 -5.37 -8.89
C ASP A 58 -9.50 -5.90 -7.85
N ALA A 59 -9.17 -5.07 -6.85
CA ALA A 59 -8.26 -5.47 -5.77
C ALA A 59 -8.82 -6.62 -4.94
N ALA A 60 -10.11 -6.58 -4.62
CA ALA A 60 -10.78 -7.67 -3.89
C ALA A 60 -10.75 -8.98 -4.70
N SER A 61 -11.02 -8.92 -5.99
CA SER A 61 -10.95 -10.10 -6.87
C SER A 61 -9.54 -10.65 -6.99
N ALA A 62 -8.54 -9.77 -7.08
CA ALA A 62 -7.15 -10.17 -7.12
C ALA A 62 -6.73 -10.86 -5.81
N LEU A 63 -7.18 -10.35 -4.67
CA LEU A 63 -6.91 -10.97 -3.38
C LEU A 63 -7.59 -12.34 -3.27
N ASP A 64 -8.83 -12.48 -3.74
CA ASP A 64 -9.53 -13.77 -3.80
C ASP A 64 -8.73 -14.79 -4.61
N TYR A 65 -8.22 -14.38 -5.77
CA TYR A 65 -7.38 -15.25 -6.60
C TYR A 65 -6.11 -15.68 -5.87
N LEU A 66 -5.41 -14.72 -5.26
CA LEU A 66 -4.18 -14.99 -4.53
C LEU A 66 -4.41 -15.96 -3.37
N GLN A 67 -5.50 -15.77 -2.63
CA GLN A 67 -5.90 -16.67 -1.54
C GLN A 67 -6.24 -18.07 -2.04
N SER A 68 -6.92 -18.18 -3.17
CA SER A 68 -7.30 -19.50 -3.76
C SER A 68 -6.08 -20.35 -4.11
N MET A 69 -4.96 -19.71 -4.41
CA MET A 69 -3.70 -20.38 -4.74
C MET A 69 -2.81 -20.62 -3.51
N ASN A 70 -3.19 -20.10 -2.35
CA ASN A 70 -2.37 -20.13 -1.14
C ASN A 70 -3.24 -20.35 0.11
N ASN A 71 -3.94 -21.48 0.17
CA ASN A 71 -4.95 -21.77 1.20
C ASN A 71 -4.43 -21.80 2.65
N ASN A 72 -3.13 -22.04 2.83
CA ASN A 72 -2.52 -22.19 4.16
C ASN A 72 -1.69 -20.96 4.57
N SER A 73 -1.91 -19.83 3.93
CA SER A 73 -1.17 -18.61 4.21
C SER A 73 -1.50 -18.06 5.59
N LYS A 74 -0.47 -17.81 6.41
CA LYS A 74 -0.63 -17.28 7.78
C LYS A 74 -0.63 -15.76 7.83
N HIS A 75 -0.04 -15.13 6.82
CA HIS A 75 0.13 -13.67 6.76
C HIS A 75 -0.46 -13.14 5.47
N CYS A 76 -1.21 -12.07 5.57
CA CYS A 76 -1.82 -11.40 4.43
C CYS A 76 -1.58 -9.91 4.54
N TRP A 77 -0.83 -9.36 3.59
CA TRP A 77 -0.44 -7.95 3.58
C TRP A 77 -0.91 -7.24 2.32
N VAL A 78 -1.24 -5.97 2.47
CA VAL A 78 -1.52 -5.08 1.34
C VAL A 78 -0.49 -3.96 1.32
N ALA A 79 0.10 -3.74 0.16
CA ALA A 79 1.00 -2.62 -0.08
C ALA A 79 0.46 -1.82 -1.25
N GLY A 80 0.45 -0.50 -1.13
CA GLY A 80 -0.05 0.36 -2.18
C GLY A 80 0.81 1.61 -2.32
N PHE A 81 0.88 2.13 -3.55
CA PHE A 81 1.58 3.35 -3.85
C PHE A 81 0.59 4.39 -4.38
N SER A 82 0.57 5.58 -3.75
CA SER A 82 -0.25 6.72 -4.16
C SER A 82 -1.74 6.34 -4.23
N PHE A 83 -2.40 6.43 -5.38
CA PHE A 83 -3.77 5.95 -5.57
C PHE A 83 -3.94 4.51 -5.08
N GLY A 84 -2.96 3.65 -5.34
CA GLY A 84 -2.97 2.27 -4.85
C GLY A 84 -2.95 2.17 -3.33
N ALA A 85 -2.34 3.12 -2.63
CA ALA A 85 -2.40 3.18 -1.18
C ALA A 85 -3.83 3.46 -0.69
N TRP A 86 -4.54 4.36 -1.35
CA TRP A 86 -5.94 4.67 -1.03
C TRP A 86 -6.85 3.47 -1.27
N ILE A 87 -6.69 2.77 -2.39
CA ILE A 87 -7.44 1.53 -2.66
C ILE A 87 -7.08 0.45 -1.63
N GLY A 88 -5.80 0.31 -1.31
CA GLY A 88 -5.32 -0.70 -0.35
C GLY A 88 -5.90 -0.50 1.05
N MET A 89 -6.03 0.74 1.50
CA MET A 89 -6.62 1.04 2.81
C MET A 89 -8.13 0.77 2.81
N GLN A 90 -8.82 0.98 1.70
CA GLN A 90 -10.23 0.59 1.58
C GLN A 90 -10.38 -0.94 1.58
N LEU A 91 -9.49 -1.66 0.91
CA LEU A 91 -9.47 -3.11 0.92
C LEU A 91 -9.25 -3.64 2.34
N LEU A 92 -8.33 -3.04 3.07
CA LEU A 92 -8.05 -3.37 4.48
C LEU A 92 -9.33 -3.32 5.34
N MET A 93 -10.18 -2.32 5.11
CA MET A 93 -11.43 -2.16 5.85
C MET A 93 -12.45 -3.27 5.56
N ARG A 94 -12.36 -3.90 4.41
CA ARG A 94 -13.33 -4.91 3.94
C ARG A 94 -12.85 -6.33 4.10
N ARG A 95 -11.57 -6.53 4.36
CA ARG A 95 -10.94 -7.86 4.37
C ARG A 95 -10.20 -8.07 5.68
N PRO A 96 -10.89 -8.59 6.71
CA PRO A 96 -10.32 -8.74 8.06
C PRO A 96 -9.13 -9.71 8.12
N GLU A 97 -8.95 -10.55 7.11
CA GLU A 97 -7.79 -11.43 7.01
C GLU A 97 -6.47 -10.69 6.75
N ILE A 98 -6.52 -9.43 6.30
CA ILE A 98 -5.33 -8.63 6.10
C ILE A 98 -4.74 -8.24 7.46
N THR A 99 -3.50 -8.62 7.71
CA THR A 99 -2.83 -8.48 9.00
C THR A 99 -1.85 -7.31 9.08
N GLY A 100 -1.54 -6.70 7.96
CA GLY A 100 -0.65 -5.54 7.93
C GLY A 100 -0.72 -4.80 6.61
N PHE A 101 -0.29 -3.52 6.62
CA PHE A 101 -0.29 -2.71 5.42
C PHE A 101 0.98 -1.87 5.30
N ILE A 102 1.33 -1.56 4.05
CA ILE A 102 2.36 -0.58 3.69
C ILE A 102 1.70 0.43 2.76
N SER A 103 1.60 1.68 3.18
CA SER A 103 1.09 2.78 2.36
C SER A 103 2.24 3.71 1.99
N VAL A 104 2.60 3.71 0.71
CA VAL A 104 3.67 4.55 0.18
C VAL A 104 3.05 5.78 -0.48
N SER A 105 3.44 6.96 -0.04
CA SER A 105 2.97 8.25 -0.57
C SER A 105 1.43 8.34 -0.67
N PRO A 106 0.69 8.05 0.42
CA PRO A 106 -0.78 8.09 0.37
C PRO A 106 -1.26 9.51 0.04
N PRO A 107 -2.16 9.67 -0.94
CA PRO A 107 -2.60 10.99 -1.40
C PRO A 107 -3.73 11.56 -0.53
N ALA A 108 -3.44 11.80 0.75
CA ALA A 108 -4.42 12.27 1.74
C ALA A 108 -4.91 13.70 1.50
N ASN A 109 -4.24 14.45 0.61
CA ASN A 109 -4.68 15.77 0.16
C ASN A 109 -5.74 15.70 -0.95
N MET A 110 -5.84 14.58 -1.66
CA MET A 110 -6.72 14.41 -2.81
C MET A 110 -7.92 13.52 -2.51
N TYR A 111 -7.77 12.56 -1.60
CA TYR A 111 -8.79 11.57 -1.28
C TYR A 111 -9.08 11.58 0.22
N ASP A 112 -10.32 11.23 0.54
CA ASP A 112 -10.78 11.11 1.91
C ASP A 112 -10.38 9.74 2.49
N PHE A 113 -9.67 9.75 3.60
CA PHE A 113 -9.27 8.56 4.35
C PHE A 113 -10.07 8.38 5.65
N SER A 114 -11.14 9.15 5.84
CA SER A 114 -11.95 9.10 7.08
C SER A 114 -12.65 7.76 7.30
N PHE A 115 -12.76 6.92 6.28
CA PHE A 115 -13.29 5.56 6.41
C PHE A 115 -12.45 4.68 7.36
N LEU A 116 -11.21 5.07 7.66
CA LEU A 116 -10.31 4.35 8.57
C LEU A 116 -10.56 4.66 10.05
N ALA A 117 -11.79 4.84 10.43
CA ALA A 117 -12.18 5.06 11.81
C ALA A 117 -13.22 4.02 12.23
N PRO A 118 -12.80 2.89 12.84
CA PRO A 118 -11.46 2.52 13.25
C PRO A 118 -10.64 1.81 12.16
N CYS A 119 -9.32 2.00 12.17
CA CYS A 119 -8.40 1.24 11.34
C CYS A 119 -8.21 -0.16 11.96
N PRO A 120 -8.43 -1.24 11.18
CA PRO A 120 -8.50 -2.59 11.76
C PRO A 120 -7.14 -3.26 12.00
N SER A 121 -6.06 -2.70 11.51
CA SER A 121 -4.75 -3.35 11.54
C SER A 121 -3.63 -2.34 11.69
N SER A 122 -2.55 -2.76 12.33
CA SER A 122 -1.30 -2.00 12.37
C SER A 122 -0.59 -2.03 11.02
N GLY A 123 0.12 -0.98 10.69
CA GLY A 123 0.85 -0.88 9.44
C GLY A 123 1.83 0.30 9.43
N MET A 124 2.44 0.51 8.26
CA MET A 124 3.38 1.60 8.06
C MET A 124 2.93 2.53 6.94
N ILE A 125 3.05 3.82 7.21
CA ILE A 125 2.93 4.88 6.21
C ILE A 125 4.32 5.46 5.99
N ILE A 126 4.75 5.50 4.73
CA ILE A 126 6.04 6.06 4.35
C ILE A 126 5.85 7.07 3.23
N ASN A 127 6.44 8.26 3.42
CA ASN A 127 6.36 9.35 2.46
C ASN A 127 7.67 10.11 2.38
N GLY A 128 7.81 10.90 1.33
CA GLY A 128 8.96 11.79 1.16
C GLY A 128 8.68 13.18 1.68
N ALA A 129 9.63 13.77 2.39
CA ALA A 129 9.52 15.14 2.91
C ALA A 129 9.48 16.19 1.80
N ALA A 130 9.98 15.86 0.60
CA ALA A 130 9.98 16.73 -0.57
C ALA A 130 8.86 16.39 -1.56
N ASP A 131 7.87 15.61 -1.15
CA ASP A 131 6.73 15.25 -2.00
C ASP A 131 5.87 16.48 -2.29
N ARG A 132 5.70 16.79 -3.58
CA ARG A 132 4.90 17.93 -4.07
C ARG A 132 3.53 17.51 -4.59
N ILE A 133 3.29 16.22 -4.76
CA ILE A 133 2.02 15.65 -5.24
C ILE A 133 1.11 15.37 -4.05
N ALA A 134 1.63 14.71 -3.02
CA ALA A 134 0.98 14.48 -1.75
C ALA A 134 1.80 15.18 -0.65
N PRO A 135 1.48 16.46 -0.34
CA PRO A 135 2.29 17.22 0.61
C PRO A 135 2.43 16.52 1.96
N PRO A 136 3.62 16.56 2.59
CA PRO A 136 3.85 15.89 3.86
C PRO A 136 2.88 16.27 4.97
N SER A 137 2.39 17.51 4.99
CA SER A 137 1.42 17.98 5.98
C SER A 137 0.12 17.17 5.97
N ALA A 138 -0.36 16.78 4.79
CA ALA A 138 -1.56 15.96 4.67
C ALA A 138 -1.32 14.53 5.19
N THR A 139 -0.14 13.99 4.95
CA THR A 139 0.26 12.67 5.47
C THR A 139 0.38 12.68 7.00
N VAL A 140 1.00 13.71 7.55
CA VAL A 140 1.13 13.87 9.02
C VAL A 140 -0.26 13.94 9.67
N GLU A 141 -1.18 14.70 9.09
CA GLU A 141 -2.56 14.80 9.59
C GLU A 141 -3.27 13.43 9.58
N LEU A 142 -3.10 12.66 8.51
CA LEU A 142 -3.64 11.31 8.42
C LEU A 142 -3.06 10.41 9.51
N VAL A 143 -1.75 10.42 9.69
CA VAL A 143 -1.07 9.61 10.71
C VAL A 143 -1.55 9.96 12.11
N GLU A 144 -1.68 11.25 12.42
CA GLU A 144 -2.16 11.71 13.72
C GLU A 144 -3.56 11.20 14.03
N LYS A 145 -4.46 11.25 13.05
CA LYS A 145 -5.82 10.73 13.20
C LYS A 145 -5.82 9.22 13.45
N LEU A 146 -5.01 8.46 12.71
CA LEU A 146 -4.92 7.01 12.89
C LEU A 146 -4.34 6.66 14.27
N ARG A 147 -3.41 7.45 14.78
CA ARG A 147 -2.77 7.23 16.09
C ARG A 147 -3.67 7.53 17.28
N GLU A 148 -4.78 8.21 17.09
CA GLU A 148 -5.79 8.39 18.14
C GLU A 148 -6.47 7.08 18.53
N GLN A 149 -6.35 6.05 17.70
CA GLN A 149 -6.99 4.78 17.92
C GLN A 149 -6.18 3.88 18.86
N ARG A 150 -6.90 3.09 19.67
CA ARG A 150 -6.29 2.09 20.55
C ARG A 150 -6.25 0.73 19.88
N GLY A 151 -5.26 -0.09 20.26
CA GLY A 151 -5.17 -1.48 19.81
C GLY A 151 -4.38 -1.68 18.53
N ILE A 152 -4.03 -0.60 17.84
CA ILE A 152 -3.13 -0.66 16.67
C ILE A 152 -1.97 0.31 16.82
N THR A 153 -0.90 0.05 16.09
CA THR A 153 0.26 0.94 16.01
C THR A 153 0.48 1.33 14.56
N VAL A 154 0.43 2.62 14.28
CA VAL A 154 0.76 3.16 12.95
C VAL A 154 2.19 3.69 13.00
N THR A 155 3.06 3.03 12.26
CA THR A 155 4.44 3.45 12.09
C THR A 155 4.52 4.44 10.94
N HIS A 156 5.13 5.59 11.18
CA HIS A 156 5.31 6.62 10.16
C HIS A 156 6.78 6.88 9.91
N ASN A 157 7.18 6.82 8.66
CA ASN A 157 8.54 7.17 8.22
C ASN A 157 8.43 8.26 7.14
N GLU A 158 8.91 9.45 7.45
CA GLU A 158 9.04 10.54 6.49
C GLU A 158 10.50 10.68 6.12
N MET A 159 10.80 10.46 4.84
CA MET A 159 12.17 10.43 4.33
C MET A 159 12.59 11.81 3.82
N GLU A 160 13.55 12.40 4.47
CA GLU A 160 14.04 13.72 4.09
C GLU A 160 14.68 13.70 2.71
N GLY A 161 14.32 14.68 1.88
CA GLY A 161 14.82 14.83 0.51
C GLY A 161 14.08 14.02 -0.54
N ALA A 162 13.32 13.00 -0.16
CA ALA A 162 12.61 12.14 -1.10
C ALA A 162 11.35 12.82 -1.63
N GLY A 163 11.08 12.66 -2.93
CA GLY A 163 9.84 13.07 -3.57
C GLY A 163 8.80 11.95 -3.56
N HIS A 164 7.72 12.17 -4.31
CA HIS A 164 6.58 11.26 -4.37
C HIS A 164 6.96 9.84 -4.83
N PHE A 165 7.87 9.74 -5.81
CA PHE A 165 8.24 8.50 -6.47
C PHE A 165 9.50 7.85 -5.91
N PHE A 166 10.08 8.39 -4.86
CA PHE A 166 11.31 7.86 -4.25
C PHE A 166 12.39 7.60 -5.29
N GLU A 167 12.65 8.58 -6.15
CA GLU A 167 13.69 8.48 -7.16
C GLU A 167 15.07 8.34 -6.52
N ASP A 168 16.05 7.81 -7.25
CA ASP A 168 17.39 7.61 -6.72
C ASP A 168 17.95 8.89 -6.05
N PRO A 169 18.61 8.78 -4.91
CA PRO A 169 19.08 7.55 -4.23
C PRO A 169 18.10 7.00 -3.17
N TYR A 170 16.85 7.45 -3.13
CA TYR A 170 15.92 7.20 -2.01
C TYR A 170 15.20 5.85 -2.06
N MET A 171 15.11 5.23 -3.25
CA MET A 171 14.37 3.97 -3.41
C MET A 171 14.90 2.86 -2.50
N ASP A 172 16.21 2.64 -2.51
CA ASP A 172 16.81 1.55 -1.73
C ASP A 172 16.59 1.74 -0.22
N GLU A 173 16.71 2.96 0.27
CA GLU A 173 16.45 3.27 1.68
C GLU A 173 14.99 3.03 2.03
N MET A 174 14.07 3.43 1.17
CA MET A 174 12.65 3.18 1.37
C MET A 174 12.36 1.68 1.45
N LEU A 175 12.91 0.89 0.54
CA LEU A 175 12.70 -0.56 0.50
C LEU A 175 13.35 -1.25 1.71
N ASP A 176 14.50 -0.79 2.16
CA ASP A 176 15.14 -1.29 3.38
C ASP A 176 14.28 -1.01 4.62
N THR A 177 13.68 0.16 4.68
CA THR A 177 12.75 0.56 5.76
C THR A 177 11.53 -0.36 5.77
N VAL A 178 10.93 -0.62 4.61
CA VAL A 178 9.81 -1.55 4.47
C VAL A 178 10.20 -2.95 4.92
N THR A 179 11.34 -3.44 4.45
CA THR A 179 11.85 -4.78 4.78
C THR A 179 12.02 -4.94 6.30
N SER A 180 12.68 -3.98 6.93
CA SER A 180 12.92 -4.02 8.38
C SER A 180 11.61 -4.03 9.16
N TYR A 181 10.65 -3.23 8.75
CA TYR A 181 9.34 -3.16 9.39
C TYR A 181 8.57 -4.47 9.25
N VAL A 182 8.47 -5.00 8.05
CA VAL A 182 7.72 -6.25 7.80
C VAL A 182 8.35 -7.42 8.56
N LYS A 183 9.68 -7.55 8.51
CA LYS A 183 10.38 -8.62 9.23
C LYS A 183 10.13 -8.55 10.74
N ARG A 184 10.15 -7.37 11.33
CA ARG A 184 9.84 -7.19 12.75
C ARG A 184 8.42 -7.64 13.05
N ARG A 185 7.45 -7.23 12.24
CA ARG A 185 6.05 -7.61 12.41
C ARG A 185 5.83 -9.11 12.30
N LEU A 186 6.52 -9.79 11.40
CA LEU A 186 6.43 -11.23 11.24
C LEU A 186 6.96 -11.97 12.47
N THR A 187 7.98 -11.45 13.14
CA THR A 187 8.50 -12.06 14.36
C THR A 187 7.58 -11.84 15.57
N GLU A 188 6.87 -10.74 15.62
CA GLU A 188 5.92 -10.43 16.70
C GLU A 188 4.67 -11.32 16.68
N THR A 189 4.35 -11.91 15.53
CA THR A 189 3.14 -12.73 15.34
C THR A 189 3.40 -14.24 15.42
N THR A 190 4.62 -14.65 15.72
CA THR A 190 4.99 -16.04 16.02
C THR A 190 5.05 -16.29 17.55
#